data_5a444b5ac5fac6f2c7f52c0b8b16517b
#
_entry.id   5a444b5ac5fac6f2c7f52c0b8b16517b
#
_cell.length_a   1.000
_cell.length_b   1.000
_cell.length_c   1.000
_cell.angle_alpha   90.00
_cell.angle_beta   90.00
_cell.angle_gamma   90.00
#
_symmetry.space_group_name_H-M   'P 1'
#
loop_
_entity.id
_entity.type
_entity.pdbx_description
1 polymer ?
#
loop_
_entity_poly.entity_id
_entity_poly.type
_entity_poly.pdbx_seq_one_letter_code
_entity_poly.pdbx_strand_id
1 'polypeptide(L)'
;VGEGEYALVELCTKIEGKQDITSTQNMWIKQDGKIYKNGIRKPVDLDELPFQDWTIFEPRRFYKPMGGKISMTGTFEMNRGCPYSCRFCSDYGLNKLYANNGGYYREKSIKRLIDEMKEKKERYNLEFAYLVAESFLTTKRERIAEFIELYKEVDIPFWIEARPESINEENIKLLESSGCEGISLGIESGNMELRRNLLGRNMNDETILKAFSLLEKSSLRVSANNIIGFPTETRENIFETIEFNRKINVPGVMVSLYNPYKGTALREYCDEEGLMRKDAHAGDYRSETVLNMPQISREELLNLQKIFPLYVKFPKSEWPRIEKCEGDGQEAEALYEELSREYTEKYL
;
A
#
# COMPACT_ATOMS: atom_id res chain seq x y z
N VAL A 1 4.98 -14.28 -15.04
CA VAL A 1 4.56 -14.79 -13.74
C VAL A 1 5.74 -14.75 -12.79
N GLY A 2 5.57 -14.21 -11.58
CA GLY A 2 6.70 -13.92 -10.69
C GLY A 2 7.53 -12.73 -11.19
N GLU A 3 8.82 -12.68 -10.82
CA GLU A 3 9.72 -11.57 -11.16
C GLU A 3 10.16 -11.58 -12.62
N GLY A 4 10.29 -10.39 -13.18
CA GLY A 4 10.52 -10.21 -14.61
C GLY A 4 11.95 -9.97 -15.04
N GLU A 5 12.86 -9.56 -14.15
CA GLU A 5 14.16 -9.02 -14.50
C GLU A 5 14.98 -9.99 -15.38
N TYR A 6 15.34 -11.14 -14.84
CA TYR A 6 16.10 -12.13 -15.62
C TYR A 6 15.26 -12.80 -16.73
N ALA A 7 13.95 -12.94 -16.51
CA ALA A 7 13.07 -13.54 -17.49
C ALA A 7 12.97 -12.69 -18.77
N LEU A 8 12.87 -11.37 -18.61
CA LEU A 8 12.81 -10.45 -19.75
C LEU A 8 14.14 -10.42 -20.52
N VAL A 9 15.27 -10.37 -19.81
CA VAL A 9 16.60 -10.41 -20.45
C VAL A 9 16.79 -11.71 -21.23
N GLU A 10 16.44 -12.88 -20.62
CA GLU A 10 16.51 -14.16 -21.31
C GLU A 10 15.60 -14.20 -22.55
N LEU A 11 14.37 -13.69 -22.44
CA LEU A 11 13.44 -13.62 -23.55
C LEU A 11 14.01 -12.78 -24.71
N CYS A 12 14.52 -11.59 -24.44
CA CYS A 12 15.13 -10.72 -25.45
C CYS A 12 16.34 -11.40 -26.12
N THR A 13 17.23 -12.01 -25.34
CA THR A 13 18.39 -12.74 -25.88
C THR A 13 17.98 -13.89 -26.78
N LYS A 14 16.95 -14.67 -26.39
CA LYS A 14 16.42 -15.74 -27.25
C LYS A 14 15.81 -15.23 -28.54
N ILE A 15 15.07 -14.11 -28.49
CA ILE A 15 14.48 -13.49 -29.66
C ILE A 15 15.59 -13.01 -30.64
N GLU A 16 16.60 -12.30 -30.13
CA GLU A 16 17.74 -11.85 -30.93
C GLU A 16 18.50 -13.04 -31.58
N GLY A 17 18.72 -14.09 -30.79
CA GLY A 17 19.38 -15.33 -31.22
C GLY A 17 18.49 -16.25 -32.07
N LYS A 18 17.24 -15.89 -32.37
CA LYS A 18 16.25 -16.73 -33.06
C LYS A 18 16.09 -18.12 -32.44
N GLN A 19 16.17 -18.19 -31.12
CA GLN A 19 16.03 -19.41 -30.31
C GLN A 19 14.58 -19.65 -29.92
N ASP A 20 14.28 -20.85 -29.44
CA ASP A 20 12.96 -21.17 -28.88
C ASP A 20 12.70 -20.38 -27.59
N ILE A 21 11.64 -19.57 -27.60
CA ILE A 21 11.21 -18.76 -26.47
C ILE A 21 10.25 -19.50 -25.53
N THR A 22 9.63 -20.59 -26.00
CA THR A 22 8.52 -21.27 -25.32
C THR A 22 8.92 -21.87 -23.97
N SER A 23 10.21 -22.05 -23.72
CA SER A 23 10.77 -22.64 -22.48
C SER A 23 11.31 -21.60 -21.48
N THR A 24 11.06 -20.29 -21.71
CA THR A 24 11.58 -19.22 -20.82
C THR A 24 10.89 -19.24 -19.46
N GLN A 25 11.64 -19.49 -18.39
CA GLN A 25 11.11 -19.51 -17.01
C GLN A 25 10.51 -18.16 -16.60
N ASN A 26 9.57 -18.14 -15.68
CA ASN A 26 8.76 -17.00 -15.26
C ASN A 26 7.87 -16.41 -16.37
N MET A 27 7.83 -17.01 -17.55
CA MET A 27 7.01 -16.54 -18.67
C MET A 27 5.89 -17.52 -19.00
N TRP A 28 4.72 -16.98 -19.28
CA TRP A 28 3.66 -17.68 -19.99
C TRP A 28 3.62 -17.15 -21.39
N ILE A 29 3.88 -18.01 -22.37
CA ILE A 29 4.07 -17.62 -23.76
C ILE A 29 2.96 -18.23 -24.60
N LYS A 30 2.25 -17.39 -25.35
CA LYS A 30 1.27 -17.82 -26.34
C LYS A 30 1.93 -17.83 -27.72
N GLN A 31 2.04 -19.01 -28.31
CA GLN A 31 2.57 -19.21 -29.64
C GLN A 31 1.71 -20.25 -30.38
N ASP A 32 1.34 -19.98 -31.62
CA ASP A 32 0.53 -20.86 -32.47
C ASP A 32 -0.75 -21.37 -31.81
N GLY A 33 -1.44 -20.49 -31.10
CA GLY A 33 -2.69 -20.80 -30.38
C GLY A 33 -2.50 -21.57 -29.07
N LYS A 34 -1.29 -22.06 -28.77
CA LYS A 34 -0.95 -22.79 -27.55
C LYS A 34 -0.33 -21.89 -26.48
N ILE A 35 -0.68 -22.10 -25.22
CA ILE A 35 -0.09 -21.39 -24.07
C ILE A 35 0.91 -22.31 -23.36
N TYR A 36 2.16 -21.90 -23.34
CA TYR A 36 3.25 -22.56 -22.61
C TYR A 36 3.37 -21.90 -21.24
N LYS A 37 3.08 -22.66 -20.17
CA LYS A 37 3.17 -22.21 -18.78
C LYS A 37 4.46 -22.74 -18.19
N ASN A 38 5.46 -21.90 -18.07
CA ASN A 38 6.77 -22.30 -17.56
C ASN A 38 6.86 -22.15 -16.04
N GLY A 39 7.77 -22.91 -15.44
CA GLY A 39 8.03 -22.90 -14.01
C GLY A 39 8.63 -21.56 -13.54
N ILE A 40 8.58 -21.36 -12.23
CA ILE A 40 9.13 -20.18 -11.55
C ILE A 40 10.61 -20.43 -11.24
N ARG A 41 11.47 -19.46 -11.52
CA ARG A 41 12.88 -19.46 -11.08
C ARG A 41 13.00 -18.95 -9.64
N LYS A 42 14.14 -19.13 -9.01
CA LYS A 42 14.44 -18.50 -7.73
C LYS A 42 14.32 -16.97 -7.83
N PRO A 43 13.90 -16.28 -6.76
CA PRO A 43 13.91 -14.82 -6.71
C PRO A 43 15.30 -14.25 -7.02
N VAL A 44 15.32 -13.06 -7.63
CA VAL A 44 16.58 -12.36 -7.91
C VAL A 44 17.22 -11.87 -6.61
N ASP A 45 18.56 -11.83 -6.56
CA ASP A 45 19.26 -11.10 -5.52
C ASP A 45 19.09 -9.58 -5.79
N LEU A 46 18.54 -8.85 -4.82
CA LEU A 46 18.26 -7.43 -4.98
C LEU A 46 19.54 -6.57 -5.08
N ASP A 47 20.65 -7.05 -4.54
CA ASP A 47 21.92 -6.35 -4.59
C ASP A 47 22.64 -6.52 -5.93
N GLU A 48 22.33 -7.57 -6.70
CA GLU A 48 22.86 -7.80 -8.04
C GLU A 48 22.17 -7.00 -9.13
N LEU A 49 20.94 -6.47 -8.85
CA LEU A 49 20.21 -5.69 -9.83
C LEU A 49 20.88 -4.34 -10.09
N PRO A 50 20.86 -3.82 -11.34
CA PRO A 50 21.28 -2.44 -11.59
C PRO A 50 20.42 -1.45 -10.82
N PHE A 51 20.90 -0.22 -10.63
CA PHE A 51 20.04 0.87 -10.16
C PHE A 51 18.90 1.11 -11.14
N GLN A 52 17.72 1.43 -10.60
CA GLN A 52 16.55 1.71 -11.44
C GLN A 52 16.85 2.81 -12.46
N ASP A 53 16.51 2.58 -13.71
CA ASP A 53 16.62 3.60 -14.76
C ASP A 53 15.38 4.48 -14.80
N TRP A 54 15.49 5.69 -14.28
CA TRP A 54 14.40 6.65 -14.28
C TRP A 54 14.35 7.52 -15.54
N THR A 55 15.32 7.40 -16.44
CA THR A 55 15.35 8.17 -17.69
C THR A 55 14.22 7.81 -18.64
N ILE A 56 13.62 6.64 -18.47
CA ILE A 56 12.47 6.17 -19.26
C ILE A 56 11.15 6.82 -18.86
N PHE A 57 11.12 7.58 -17.76
CA PHE A 57 9.92 8.23 -17.26
C PHE A 57 9.98 9.75 -17.45
N GLU A 58 8.81 10.36 -17.67
CA GLU A 58 8.71 11.81 -17.69
C GLU A 58 9.01 12.40 -16.31
N PRO A 59 9.85 13.47 -16.21
CA PRO A 59 10.26 14.08 -14.93
C PRO A 59 9.08 14.49 -14.04
N ARG A 60 7.96 14.93 -14.63
CA ARG A 60 6.75 15.32 -13.87
C ARG A 60 6.20 14.20 -12.97
N ARG A 61 6.50 12.92 -13.26
CA ARG A 61 6.06 11.78 -12.45
C ARG A 61 6.69 11.72 -11.08
N PHE A 62 7.82 12.37 -10.90
CA PHE A 62 8.54 12.41 -9.64
C PHE A 62 8.06 13.53 -8.72
N TYR A 63 7.30 14.50 -9.24
CA TYR A 63 6.65 15.51 -8.39
C TYR A 63 5.41 14.92 -7.75
N LYS A 64 5.49 14.70 -6.43
CA LYS A 64 4.41 14.07 -5.65
C LYS A 64 3.98 14.96 -4.50
N PRO A 65 2.67 15.01 -4.21
CA PRO A 65 2.17 15.66 -3.02
C PRO A 65 2.51 14.80 -1.80
N MET A 66 3.34 15.34 -0.92
CA MET A 66 3.69 14.72 0.35
C MET A 66 3.53 15.76 1.44
N GLY A 67 2.74 15.45 2.46
CA GLY A 67 2.58 16.35 3.59
C GLY A 67 2.07 17.76 3.26
N GLY A 68 1.21 17.91 2.25
CA GLY A 68 0.69 19.23 1.82
C GLY A 68 1.64 20.04 0.94
N LYS A 69 2.79 19.48 0.58
CA LYS A 69 3.77 20.09 -0.35
C LYS A 69 3.95 19.19 -1.57
N ILE A 70 4.26 19.79 -2.72
CA ILE A 70 4.68 19.05 -3.90
C ILE A 70 6.21 19.07 -3.91
N SER A 71 6.82 17.88 -3.87
CA SER A 71 8.28 17.73 -3.82
C SER A 71 8.75 16.75 -4.90
N MET A 72 9.98 16.96 -5.38
CA MET A 72 10.68 16.00 -6.22
C MET A 72 11.00 14.75 -5.38
N THR A 73 10.18 13.71 -5.53
CA THR A 73 10.16 12.55 -4.64
C THR A 73 10.73 11.31 -5.32
N GLY A 74 11.76 10.74 -4.71
CA GLY A 74 12.28 9.41 -5.07
C GLY A 74 11.51 8.30 -4.36
N THR A 75 11.22 7.23 -5.09
CA THR A 75 10.63 6.01 -4.51
C THR A 75 11.66 4.90 -4.55
N PHE A 76 12.01 4.35 -3.38
CA PHE A 76 13.10 3.38 -3.22
C PHE A 76 12.62 2.09 -2.60
N GLU A 77 12.92 0.99 -3.26
CA GLU A 77 12.59 -0.36 -2.79
C GLU A 77 13.65 -0.83 -1.78
N MET A 78 13.23 -1.12 -0.56
CA MET A 78 14.10 -1.61 0.51
C MET A 78 14.10 -3.16 0.63
N ASN A 79 12.96 -3.77 0.34
CA ASN A 79 12.75 -5.21 0.37
C ASN A 79 11.65 -5.61 -0.61
N ARG A 80 11.58 -6.87 -0.95
CA ARG A 80 10.46 -7.49 -1.66
C ARG A 80 9.82 -8.56 -0.81
N GLY A 81 8.48 -8.50 -0.75
CA GLY A 81 7.68 -9.40 0.04
C GLY A 81 7.60 -8.99 1.50
N CYS A 82 6.71 -9.67 2.20
CA CYS A 82 6.37 -9.43 3.58
C CYS A 82 6.37 -10.75 4.35
N PRO A 83 6.87 -10.80 5.60
CA PRO A 83 6.82 -12.00 6.41
C PRO A 83 5.40 -12.31 6.92
N TYR A 84 4.46 -11.40 6.75
CA TYR A 84 3.06 -11.57 7.13
C TYR A 84 2.24 -12.23 6.02
N SER A 85 1.11 -12.83 6.40
CA SER A 85 0.22 -13.58 5.52
C SER A 85 -1.19 -12.97 5.47
N CYS A 86 -1.29 -11.65 5.33
CA CYS A 86 -2.58 -10.97 5.20
C CYS A 86 -3.32 -11.50 3.97
N ARG A 87 -4.55 -12.03 4.16
CA ARG A 87 -5.28 -12.80 3.15
C ARG A 87 -5.72 -11.99 1.92
N PHE A 88 -5.75 -10.68 2.03
CA PHE A 88 -6.11 -9.74 0.95
C PHE A 88 -4.89 -9.20 0.17
N CYS A 89 -3.68 -9.33 0.73
CA CYS A 89 -2.47 -8.72 0.20
C CYS A 89 -1.84 -9.59 -0.90
N SER A 90 -1.28 -8.95 -1.92
CA SER A 90 -0.55 -9.63 -3.00
C SER A 90 0.61 -10.49 -2.51
N ASP A 91 1.26 -10.10 -1.41
CA ASP A 91 2.36 -10.87 -0.83
C ASP A 91 1.95 -12.26 -0.35
N TYR A 92 0.68 -12.44 0.05
CA TYR A 92 0.15 -13.78 0.32
C TYR A 92 0.33 -14.71 -0.89
N GLY A 93 -0.08 -14.24 -2.07
CA GLY A 93 0.03 -15.00 -3.31
C GLY A 93 1.48 -15.19 -3.75
N LEU A 94 2.32 -14.17 -3.61
CA LEU A 94 3.74 -14.24 -3.95
C LEU A 94 4.52 -15.17 -3.01
N ASN A 95 4.25 -15.12 -1.72
CA ASN A 95 4.83 -16.06 -0.75
C ASN A 95 4.45 -17.51 -1.07
N LYS A 96 3.17 -17.77 -1.43
CA LYS A 96 2.70 -19.09 -1.88
C LYS A 96 3.40 -19.52 -3.18
N LEU A 97 3.55 -18.62 -4.14
CA LEU A 97 4.19 -18.86 -5.43
C LEU A 97 5.66 -19.28 -5.28
N TYR A 98 6.40 -18.61 -4.39
CA TYR A 98 7.83 -18.83 -4.19
C TYR A 98 8.17 -19.78 -3.04
N ALA A 99 7.20 -20.36 -2.35
CA ALA A 99 7.42 -21.21 -1.16
C ALA A 99 8.45 -22.33 -1.38
N ASN A 100 8.43 -22.95 -2.57
CA ASN A 100 9.34 -24.04 -2.93
C ASN A 100 10.58 -23.58 -3.72
N ASN A 101 10.77 -22.26 -3.88
CA ASN A 101 11.83 -21.67 -4.68
C ASN A 101 12.72 -20.66 -3.88
N GLY A 102 12.84 -20.86 -2.58
CA GLY A 102 13.71 -20.05 -1.71
C GLY A 102 12.99 -18.93 -0.93
N GLY A 103 11.65 -18.85 -1.07
CA GLY A 103 10.84 -17.83 -0.43
C GLY A 103 10.83 -16.50 -1.21
N TYR A 104 9.84 -15.65 -0.94
CA TYR A 104 9.70 -14.37 -1.64
C TYR A 104 10.27 -13.20 -0.84
N TYR A 105 10.11 -13.22 0.50
CA TYR A 105 10.64 -12.13 1.36
C TYR A 105 12.17 -12.12 1.36
N ARG A 106 12.74 -11.00 0.98
CA ARG A 106 14.17 -10.72 1.03
C ARG A 106 14.43 -9.21 1.03
N GLU A 107 15.59 -8.83 1.50
CA GLU A 107 15.99 -7.45 1.75
C GLU A 107 17.19 -7.07 0.89
N LYS A 108 17.17 -5.86 0.35
CA LYS A 108 18.34 -5.21 -0.28
C LYS A 108 19.32 -4.83 0.83
N SER A 109 20.63 -4.96 0.66
CA SER A 109 21.58 -4.45 1.66
C SER A 109 21.39 -2.93 1.86
N ILE A 110 21.62 -2.47 3.09
CA ILE A 110 21.47 -1.04 3.39
C ILE A 110 22.46 -0.21 2.57
N LYS A 111 23.71 -0.68 2.48
CA LYS A 111 24.72 -0.01 1.65
C LYS A 111 24.24 0.18 0.21
N ARG A 112 23.71 -0.88 -0.41
CA ARG A 112 23.17 -0.84 -1.78
C ARG A 112 22.04 0.15 -1.94
N LEU A 113 21.12 0.18 -0.96
CA LEU A 113 20.00 1.14 -0.94
C LEU A 113 20.52 2.57 -0.86
N ILE A 114 21.43 2.86 0.06
CA ILE A 114 21.99 4.19 0.26
C ILE A 114 22.78 4.67 -0.96
N ASP A 115 23.58 3.79 -1.58
CA ASP A 115 24.33 4.13 -2.80
C ASP A 115 23.38 4.51 -3.95
N GLU A 116 22.26 3.77 -4.11
CA GLU A 116 21.22 4.10 -5.08
C GLU A 116 20.52 5.43 -4.76
N MET A 117 20.19 5.66 -3.49
CA MET A 117 19.53 6.92 -3.07
C MET A 117 20.43 8.13 -3.30
N LYS A 118 21.73 8.03 -3.02
CA LYS A 118 22.71 9.10 -3.28
C LYS A 118 22.81 9.42 -4.77
N GLU A 119 22.96 8.40 -5.62
CA GLU A 119 23.01 8.59 -7.08
C GLU A 119 21.74 9.29 -7.60
N LYS A 120 20.56 8.84 -7.12
CA LYS A 120 19.29 9.45 -7.55
C LYS A 120 19.11 10.86 -7.00
N LYS A 121 19.49 11.11 -5.72
CA LYS A 121 19.43 12.44 -5.14
C LYS A 121 20.27 13.43 -5.95
N GLU A 122 21.50 13.10 -6.26
CA GLU A 122 22.41 13.96 -7.03
C GLU A 122 21.89 14.20 -8.45
N ARG A 123 21.48 13.12 -9.13
CA ARG A 123 21.07 13.18 -10.55
C ARG A 123 19.77 13.90 -10.76
N TYR A 124 18.81 13.77 -9.85
CA TYR A 124 17.44 14.29 -10.01
C TYR A 124 17.10 15.42 -9.04
N ASN A 125 18.04 15.87 -8.21
CA ASN A 125 17.83 16.88 -7.16
C ASN A 125 16.63 16.51 -6.26
N LEU A 126 16.64 15.29 -5.71
CA LEU A 126 15.53 14.84 -4.87
C LEU A 126 15.42 15.65 -3.59
N GLU A 127 14.18 16.01 -3.27
CA GLU A 127 13.82 16.76 -2.07
C GLU A 127 13.17 15.88 -1.00
N PHE A 128 12.70 14.68 -1.42
CA PHE A 128 11.98 13.76 -0.54
C PHE A 128 12.19 12.30 -0.97
N ALA A 129 12.15 11.37 -0.02
CA ALA A 129 12.21 9.94 -0.30
C ALA A 129 10.97 9.22 0.23
N TYR A 130 10.39 8.35 -0.58
CA TYR A 130 9.38 7.38 -0.14
C TYR A 130 10.01 5.98 -0.12
N LEU A 131 10.13 5.40 1.07
CA LEU A 131 10.74 4.09 1.23
C LEU A 131 9.66 3.00 1.12
N VAL A 132 9.72 2.26 0.02
CA VAL A 132 8.84 1.12 -0.20
C VAL A 132 9.42 -0.08 0.52
N ALA A 133 8.83 -0.37 1.64
CA ALA A 133 8.98 -1.60 2.39
C ALA A 133 7.60 -2.01 2.84
N GLU A 134 7.23 -3.28 2.68
CA GLU A 134 5.90 -3.78 3.07
C GLU A 134 5.58 -3.54 4.55
N SER A 135 6.62 -3.43 5.37
CA SER A 135 6.59 -2.87 6.72
C SER A 135 8.03 -2.56 7.14
N PHE A 136 8.40 -1.29 7.11
CA PHE A 136 9.77 -0.83 7.35
C PHE A 136 10.33 -1.31 8.71
N LEU A 137 9.53 -1.28 9.76
CA LEU A 137 9.94 -1.64 11.11
C LEU A 137 9.88 -3.16 11.42
N THR A 138 9.58 -4.00 10.42
CA THR A 138 9.48 -5.46 10.62
C THR A 138 10.85 -6.16 10.51
N THR A 139 11.84 -5.47 9.95
CA THR A 139 13.22 -5.97 9.81
C THR A 139 13.95 -6.02 11.16
N LYS A 140 15.15 -6.61 11.16
CA LYS A 140 15.99 -6.67 12.35
C LYS A 140 16.42 -5.28 12.81
N ARG A 141 16.52 -5.11 14.12
CA ARG A 141 16.88 -3.83 14.73
C ARG A 141 18.24 -3.30 14.25
N GLU A 142 19.22 -4.20 14.15
CA GLU A 142 20.58 -3.86 13.70
C GLU A 142 20.54 -3.26 12.29
N ARG A 143 19.66 -3.74 11.45
CA ARG A 143 19.45 -3.25 10.09
C ARG A 143 18.80 -1.86 10.08
N ILE A 144 17.87 -1.59 10.98
CA ILE A 144 17.29 -0.23 11.15
C ILE A 144 18.37 0.74 11.61
N ALA A 145 19.21 0.34 12.58
CA ALA A 145 20.31 1.16 13.09
C ALA A 145 21.35 1.45 11.99
N GLU A 146 21.72 0.45 11.19
CA GLU A 146 22.59 0.61 10.03
C GLU A 146 22.01 1.59 9.02
N PHE A 147 20.70 1.45 8.70
CA PHE A 147 20.01 2.38 7.81
C PHE A 147 20.10 3.81 8.32
N ILE A 148 19.76 4.05 9.58
CA ILE A 148 19.78 5.39 10.19
C ILE A 148 21.19 6.01 10.14
N GLU A 149 22.20 5.22 10.41
CA GLU A 149 23.59 5.70 10.38
C GLU A 149 24.01 6.11 8.96
N LEU A 150 23.76 5.25 7.98
CA LEU A 150 24.15 5.51 6.59
C LEU A 150 23.25 6.54 5.91
N TYR A 151 22.00 6.67 6.35
CA TYR A 151 21.05 7.63 5.78
C TYR A 151 21.46 9.09 5.98
N LYS A 152 22.29 9.39 6.95
CA LYS A 152 22.89 10.71 7.16
C LYS A 152 23.63 11.23 5.91
N GLU A 153 24.11 10.33 5.05
CA GLU A 153 24.75 10.69 3.79
C GLU A 153 23.75 11.09 2.69
N VAL A 154 22.49 10.63 2.80
CA VAL A 154 21.40 10.99 1.89
C VAL A 154 20.79 12.33 2.28
N ASP A 155 20.50 12.50 3.55
CA ASP A 155 20.07 13.78 4.18
C ASP A 155 18.93 14.50 3.43
N ILE A 156 17.82 13.79 3.22
CA ILE A 156 16.53 14.35 2.78
C ILE A 156 15.41 13.75 3.64
N PRO A 157 14.29 14.46 3.84
CA PRO A 157 13.16 13.88 4.58
C PRO A 157 12.61 12.64 3.88
N PHE A 158 12.11 11.68 4.67
CA PHE A 158 11.52 10.47 4.10
C PHE A 158 10.24 10.03 4.78
N TRP A 159 9.48 9.19 4.07
CA TRP A 159 8.25 8.57 4.53
C TRP A 159 8.34 7.06 4.49
N ILE A 160 7.74 6.38 5.48
CA ILE A 160 7.70 4.93 5.57
C ILE A 160 6.27 4.41 5.73
N GLU A 161 6.10 3.12 5.46
CA GLU A 161 4.92 2.35 5.86
C GLU A 161 5.29 1.34 6.94
N ALA A 162 4.40 1.17 7.92
CA ALA A 162 4.60 0.22 8.99
C ALA A 162 3.28 -0.36 9.50
N ARG A 163 3.40 -1.35 10.36
CA ARG A 163 2.27 -1.96 11.06
C ARG A 163 2.20 -1.44 12.49
N PRO A 164 1.00 -1.24 13.05
CA PRO A 164 0.82 -0.78 14.42
C PRO A 164 1.61 -1.59 15.46
N GLU A 165 1.73 -2.91 15.27
CA GLU A 165 2.45 -3.79 16.19
C GLU A 165 3.95 -3.50 16.31
N SER A 166 4.52 -2.83 15.31
CA SER A 166 5.94 -2.45 15.31
C SER A 166 6.24 -1.11 15.97
N ILE A 167 5.20 -0.38 16.38
CA ILE A 167 5.35 0.94 16.99
C ILE A 167 5.65 0.82 18.48
N ASN A 168 6.76 1.40 18.90
CA ASN A 168 7.17 1.55 20.29
C ASN A 168 8.01 2.82 20.43
N GLU A 169 8.25 3.27 21.67
CA GLU A 169 8.98 4.51 21.95
C GLU A 169 10.40 4.52 21.36
N GLU A 170 11.06 3.37 21.31
CA GLU A 170 12.40 3.26 20.79
C GLU A 170 12.43 3.47 19.27
N ASN A 171 11.54 2.77 18.53
CA ASN A 171 11.43 2.94 17.09
C ASN A 171 11.03 4.36 16.70
N ILE A 172 10.15 5.00 17.47
CA ILE A 172 9.78 6.41 17.26
C ILE A 172 11.00 7.30 17.39
N LYS A 173 11.77 7.19 18.49
CA LYS A 173 13.01 7.98 18.68
C LYS A 173 14.02 7.77 17.57
N LEU A 174 14.19 6.54 17.11
CA LEU A 174 15.06 6.24 16.00
C LEU A 174 14.61 6.94 14.71
N LEU A 175 13.33 6.88 14.38
CA LEU A 175 12.77 7.55 13.21
C LEU A 175 12.91 9.08 13.29
N GLU A 176 12.58 9.69 14.43
CA GLU A 176 12.73 11.13 14.63
C GLU A 176 14.19 11.59 14.47
N SER A 177 15.14 10.80 14.94
CA SER A 177 16.58 11.14 14.83
C SER A 177 17.16 10.95 13.43
N SER A 178 16.42 10.30 12.53
CA SER A 178 16.90 9.94 11.18
C SER A 178 16.43 10.84 10.07
N GLY A 179 15.60 11.87 10.37
CA GLY A 179 14.96 12.70 9.35
C GLY A 179 13.69 12.08 8.75
N CYS A 180 13.11 11.07 9.40
CA CYS A 180 11.79 10.58 9.04
C CYS A 180 10.76 11.68 9.27
N GLU A 181 10.06 12.10 8.22
CA GLU A 181 9.01 13.11 8.32
C GLU A 181 7.66 12.49 8.69
N GLY A 182 7.41 11.26 8.26
CA GLY A 182 6.12 10.65 8.57
C GLY A 182 6.02 9.17 8.29
N ILE A 183 4.90 8.63 8.76
CA ILE A 183 4.61 7.20 8.76
C ILE A 183 3.15 6.92 8.42
N SER A 184 2.91 5.96 7.55
CA SER A 184 1.59 5.39 7.31
C SER A 184 1.41 4.08 8.05
N LEU A 185 0.31 3.93 8.76
CA LEU A 185 -0.05 2.69 9.46
C LEU A 185 -1.30 2.05 8.87
N GLY A 186 -1.20 0.79 8.46
CA GLY A 186 -2.34 0.02 7.98
C GLY A 186 -3.22 -0.46 9.14
N ILE A 187 -4.42 0.10 9.25
CA ILE A 187 -5.49 -0.38 10.15
C ILE A 187 -6.34 -1.40 9.39
N GLU A 188 -6.64 -1.09 8.16
CA GLU A 188 -7.49 -1.73 7.16
C GLU A 188 -8.98 -1.67 7.54
N SER A 189 -9.39 -2.21 8.68
CA SER A 189 -10.75 -2.16 9.18
C SER A 189 -10.79 -1.87 10.68
N GLY A 190 -11.75 -1.07 11.13
CA GLY A 190 -12.05 -0.84 12.55
C GLY A 190 -12.75 -2.01 13.21
N ASN A 191 -13.35 -2.91 12.43
CA ASN A 191 -13.99 -4.11 12.95
C ASN A 191 -12.94 -5.20 13.25
N MET A 192 -12.79 -5.55 14.54
CA MET A 192 -11.78 -6.52 14.98
C MET A 192 -12.05 -7.94 14.43
N GLU A 193 -13.29 -8.31 14.27
CA GLU A 193 -13.66 -9.63 13.76
C GLU A 193 -13.30 -9.77 12.29
N LEU A 194 -13.59 -8.76 11.46
CA LEU A 194 -13.15 -8.71 10.07
C LEU A 194 -11.62 -8.75 9.97
N ARG A 195 -10.92 -7.96 10.78
CA ARG A 195 -9.44 -7.99 10.77
C ARG A 195 -8.89 -9.38 11.03
N ARG A 196 -9.42 -10.09 12.04
CA ARG A 196 -8.93 -11.41 12.44
C ARG A 196 -9.35 -12.52 11.48
N ASN A 197 -10.64 -12.63 11.24
CA ASN A 197 -11.24 -13.79 10.57
C ASN A 197 -11.17 -13.68 9.04
N LEU A 198 -11.41 -12.49 8.50
CA LEU A 198 -11.42 -12.29 7.05
C LEU A 198 -10.03 -11.89 6.53
N LEU A 199 -9.40 -10.89 7.14
CA LEU A 199 -8.15 -10.32 6.63
C LEU A 199 -6.90 -11.08 7.07
N GLY A 200 -7.00 -11.95 8.07
CA GLY A 200 -5.85 -12.65 8.64
C GLY A 200 -4.87 -11.72 9.38
N ARG A 201 -5.35 -10.56 9.85
CA ARG A 201 -4.58 -9.62 10.67
C ARG A 201 -4.95 -9.79 12.14
N ASN A 202 -4.18 -10.60 12.84
CA ASN A 202 -4.43 -10.90 14.25
C ASN A 202 -3.93 -9.77 15.17
N MET A 203 -4.53 -8.60 15.04
CA MET A 203 -4.19 -7.39 15.79
C MET A 203 -5.43 -6.90 16.54
N ASN A 204 -5.32 -6.69 17.83
CA ASN A 204 -6.40 -6.19 18.66
C ASN A 204 -6.46 -4.65 18.64
N ASP A 205 -7.58 -4.10 19.08
CA ASP A 205 -7.81 -2.65 19.12
C ASP A 205 -6.82 -1.93 20.03
N GLU A 206 -6.49 -2.54 21.17
CA GLU A 206 -5.57 -1.96 22.15
C GLU A 206 -4.17 -1.74 21.55
N THR A 207 -3.67 -2.69 20.76
CA THR A 207 -2.39 -2.56 20.04
C THR A 207 -2.39 -1.37 19.09
N ILE A 208 -3.47 -1.21 18.33
CA ILE A 208 -3.60 -0.09 17.38
C ILE A 208 -3.69 1.24 18.16
N LEU A 209 -4.60 1.34 19.14
CA LEU A 209 -4.78 2.56 19.92
C LEU A 209 -3.49 2.99 20.62
N LYS A 210 -2.74 2.03 21.18
CA LYS A 210 -1.44 2.28 21.80
C LYS A 210 -0.43 2.85 20.80
N ALA A 211 -0.34 2.26 19.61
CA ALA A 211 0.57 2.71 18.56
C ALA A 211 0.30 4.18 18.18
N PHE A 212 -0.96 4.52 17.92
CA PHE A 212 -1.34 5.89 17.58
C PHE A 212 -1.17 6.87 18.73
N SER A 213 -1.46 6.46 19.98
CA SER A 213 -1.21 7.30 21.17
C SER A 213 0.27 7.59 21.41
N LEU A 214 1.17 6.67 21.05
CA LEU A 214 2.61 6.93 21.09
C LEU A 214 3.04 7.91 20.00
N LEU A 215 2.52 7.74 18.78
CA LEU A 215 2.84 8.61 17.64
C LEU A 215 2.26 10.02 17.79
N GLU A 216 1.13 10.20 18.45
CA GLU A 216 0.56 11.51 18.76
C GLU A 216 1.52 12.40 19.57
N LYS A 217 2.41 11.78 20.37
CA LYS A 217 3.41 12.48 21.20
C LYS A 217 4.74 12.72 20.48
N SER A 218 4.86 12.28 19.24
CA SER A 218 6.05 12.41 18.40
C SER A 218 5.96 13.59 17.44
N SER A 219 7.07 13.93 16.83
CA SER A 219 7.14 14.92 15.74
C SER A 219 6.74 14.33 14.38
N LEU A 220 6.52 13.01 14.29
CA LEU A 220 6.21 12.32 13.04
C LEU A 220 4.80 12.65 12.57
N ARG A 221 4.64 12.94 11.30
CA ARG A 221 3.34 13.02 10.66
C ARG A 221 2.77 11.62 10.49
N VAL A 222 1.49 11.43 10.81
CA VAL A 222 0.88 10.10 10.83
C VAL A 222 -0.30 10.03 9.88
N SER A 223 -0.36 8.96 9.09
CA SER A 223 -1.50 8.60 8.27
C SER A 223 -2.05 7.22 8.67
N ALA A 224 -3.37 7.12 8.77
CA ALA A 224 -4.08 5.86 8.97
C ALA A 224 -4.63 5.36 7.63
N ASN A 225 -4.20 4.18 7.21
CA ASN A 225 -4.66 3.55 5.98
C ASN A 225 -5.78 2.56 6.27
N ASN A 226 -6.88 2.69 5.55
CA ASN A 226 -8.08 1.89 5.68
C ASN A 226 -8.48 1.31 4.32
N ILE A 227 -9.16 0.19 4.34
CA ILE A 227 -9.76 -0.44 3.17
C ILE A 227 -11.21 -0.74 3.50
N ILE A 228 -12.13 -0.40 2.60
CA ILE A 228 -13.55 -0.73 2.71
C ILE A 228 -14.01 -1.53 1.49
N GLY A 229 -15.16 -2.17 1.59
CA GLY A 229 -15.71 -3.00 0.52
C GLY A 229 -15.14 -4.40 0.49
N PHE A 230 -14.71 -4.92 1.62
CA PHE A 230 -14.37 -6.34 1.76
C PHE A 230 -15.59 -7.22 1.55
N PRO A 231 -15.44 -8.45 1.00
CA PRO A 231 -16.54 -9.41 0.95
C PRO A 231 -17.13 -9.59 2.36
N THR A 232 -18.45 -9.64 2.47
CA THR A 232 -19.20 -9.69 3.74
C THR A 232 -19.24 -8.42 4.59
N GLU A 233 -18.46 -7.39 4.26
CA GLU A 233 -18.49 -6.12 4.99
C GLU A 233 -19.82 -5.39 4.76
N THR A 234 -20.47 -4.95 5.83
CA THR A 234 -21.71 -4.18 5.78
C THR A 234 -21.44 -2.69 5.99
N ARG A 235 -22.47 -1.87 5.76
CA ARG A 235 -22.41 -0.43 6.08
C ARG A 235 -22.05 -0.20 7.54
N GLU A 236 -22.61 -0.96 8.46
CA GLU A 236 -22.34 -0.87 9.90
C GLU A 236 -20.86 -1.13 10.20
N ASN A 237 -20.24 -2.13 9.54
CA ASN A 237 -18.81 -2.41 9.71
C ASN A 237 -17.92 -1.26 9.17
N ILE A 238 -18.34 -0.59 8.09
CA ILE A 238 -17.65 0.60 7.60
C ILE A 238 -17.75 1.74 8.63
N PHE A 239 -18.93 1.93 9.23
CA PHE A 239 -19.09 2.92 10.30
C PHE A 239 -18.31 2.58 11.58
N GLU A 240 -18.14 1.30 11.93
CA GLU A 240 -17.19 0.89 12.97
C GLU A 240 -15.76 1.32 12.63
N THR A 241 -15.37 1.22 11.36
CA THR A 241 -14.06 1.69 10.89
C THR A 241 -13.94 3.22 10.98
N ILE A 242 -14.97 3.96 10.63
CA ILE A 242 -15.06 5.42 10.82
C ILE A 242 -14.90 5.78 12.29
N GLU A 243 -15.69 5.17 13.17
CA GLU A 243 -15.64 5.43 14.62
C GLU A 243 -14.28 5.05 15.23
N PHE A 244 -13.66 4.00 14.73
CA PHE A 244 -12.31 3.62 15.16
C PHE A 244 -11.28 4.70 14.77
N ASN A 245 -11.35 5.22 13.55
CA ASN A 245 -10.49 6.32 13.10
C ASN A 245 -10.72 7.61 13.89
N ARG A 246 -11.94 7.87 14.36
CA ARG A 246 -12.24 9.00 15.25
C ARG A 246 -11.53 8.89 16.60
N LYS A 247 -11.37 7.67 17.13
CA LYS A 247 -10.65 7.43 18.39
C LYS A 247 -9.16 7.70 18.31
N ILE A 248 -8.55 7.41 17.17
CA ILE A 248 -7.10 7.59 16.98
C ILE A 248 -6.68 9.01 16.57
N ASN A 249 -7.62 9.81 16.12
CA ASN A 249 -7.48 11.26 15.84
C ASN A 249 -6.21 11.70 15.08
N VAL A 250 -5.82 10.98 14.03
CA VAL A 250 -4.66 11.36 13.21
C VAL A 250 -5.01 12.36 12.11
N PRO A 251 -4.07 13.23 11.67
CA PRO A 251 -4.32 14.18 10.60
C PRO A 251 -4.67 13.52 9.28
N GLY A 252 -3.90 12.50 8.86
CA GLY A 252 -4.07 11.81 7.60
C GLY A 252 -4.97 10.58 7.73
N VAL A 253 -6.09 10.57 7.01
CA VAL A 253 -6.97 9.40 6.90
C VAL A 253 -7.09 9.02 5.43
N MET A 254 -6.57 7.85 5.08
CA MET A 254 -6.66 7.30 3.73
C MET A 254 -7.65 6.14 3.74
N VAL A 255 -8.49 6.06 2.71
CA VAL A 255 -9.41 4.96 2.51
C VAL A 255 -9.38 4.51 1.05
N SER A 256 -9.21 3.22 0.85
CA SER A 256 -9.19 2.57 -0.45
C SER A 256 -10.32 1.54 -0.55
N LEU A 257 -10.72 1.21 -1.77
CA LEU A 257 -11.63 0.10 -2.01
C LEU A 257 -10.85 -1.21 -2.06
N TYR A 258 -11.41 -2.25 -1.50
CA TYR A 258 -10.83 -3.59 -1.61
C TYR A 258 -10.77 -4.03 -3.09
N ASN A 259 -9.57 -4.41 -3.52
CA ASN A 259 -9.33 -4.98 -4.85
C ASN A 259 -8.82 -6.42 -4.70
N PRO A 260 -9.59 -7.41 -5.19
CA PRO A 260 -9.28 -8.84 -5.02
C PRO A 260 -8.17 -9.30 -5.97
N TYR A 261 -6.92 -9.16 -5.56
CA TYR A 261 -5.75 -9.57 -6.35
C TYR A 261 -5.71 -11.09 -6.55
N LYS A 262 -5.41 -11.53 -7.77
CA LYS A 262 -5.27 -12.96 -8.09
C LYS A 262 -4.17 -13.62 -7.26
N GLY A 263 -4.46 -14.81 -6.75
CA GLY A 263 -3.54 -15.58 -5.91
C GLY A 263 -3.65 -15.28 -4.42
N THR A 264 -4.51 -14.34 -4.01
CA THR A 264 -4.79 -14.08 -2.60
C THR A 264 -5.93 -14.98 -2.11
N ALA A 265 -5.88 -15.38 -0.83
CA ALA A 265 -6.94 -16.20 -0.24
C ALA A 265 -8.31 -15.52 -0.29
N LEU A 266 -8.35 -14.20 -0.13
CA LEU A 266 -9.60 -13.45 -0.16
C LEU A 266 -10.16 -13.32 -1.59
N ARG A 267 -9.31 -13.36 -2.62
CA ARG A 267 -9.76 -13.46 -4.01
C ARG A 267 -10.34 -14.84 -4.30
N GLU A 268 -9.69 -15.91 -3.83
CA GLU A 268 -10.21 -17.27 -3.96
C GLU A 268 -11.62 -17.36 -3.35
N TYR A 269 -11.80 -16.80 -2.15
CA TYR A 269 -13.12 -16.67 -1.51
C TYR A 269 -14.15 -15.89 -2.37
N CYS A 270 -13.77 -14.76 -2.95
CA CYS A 270 -14.67 -14.00 -3.82
C CYS A 270 -15.07 -14.76 -5.09
N ASP A 271 -14.17 -15.57 -5.65
CA ASP A 271 -14.44 -16.40 -6.82
C ASP A 271 -15.42 -17.56 -6.46
N GLU A 272 -15.20 -18.21 -5.31
CA GLU A 272 -16.04 -19.32 -4.79
C GLU A 272 -17.47 -18.86 -4.48
N GLU A 273 -17.62 -17.69 -3.85
CA GLU A 273 -18.91 -17.10 -3.51
C GLU A 273 -19.59 -16.36 -4.68
N GLY A 274 -18.95 -16.34 -5.86
CA GLY A 274 -19.51 -15.68 -7.05
C GLY A 274 -19.66 -14.15 -6.93
N LEU A 275 -18.85 -13.52 -6.08
CA LEU A 275 -18.91 -12.08 -5.82
C LEU A 275 -18.23 -11.23 -6.91
N MET A 276 -17.46 -11.86 -7.81
CA MET A 276 -16.78 -11.14 -8.88
C MET A 276 -17.76 -10.69 -9.98
N ARG A 277 -17.71 -9.45 -10.36
CA ARG A 277 -18.43 -8.96 -11.54
C ARG A 277 -17.87 -9.62 -12.80
N LYS A 278 -18.76 -10.06 -13.70
CA LYS A 278 -18.40 -10.80 -14.93
C LYS A 278 -17.61 -9.95 -15.93
N ASP A 279 -17.83 -8.67 -15.94
CA ASP A 279 -17.26 -7.65 -16.85
C ASP A 279 -16.15 -6.83 -16.22
N ALA A 280 -15.82 -7.08 -14.94
CA ALA A 280 -14.83 -6.28 -14.23
C ALA A 280 -13.41 -6.74 -14.53
N HIS A 281 -12.60 -5.83 -14.99
CA HIS A 281 -11.15 -5.92 -14.95
C HIS A 281 -10.64 -5.30 -13.64
N ALA A 282 -9.44 -5.67 -13.19
CA ALA A 282 -8.84 -5.04 -12.02
C ALA A 282 -8.84 -3.51 -12.20
N GLY A 283 -9.70 -2.86 -11.41
CA GLY A 283 -9.95 -1.44 -11.51
C GLY A 283 -9.00 -0.62 -10.63
N ASP A 284 -9.15 0.68 -10.69
CA ASP A 284 -8.51 1.58 -9.76
C ASP A 284 -9.19 1.47 -8.38
N TYR A 285 -8.46 0.96 -7.39
CA TYR A 285 -8.91 0.83 -5.98
C TYR A 285 -9.33 2.16 -5.33
N ARG A 286 -9.17 3.27 -6.03
CA ARG A 286 -9.60 4.61 -5.59
C ARG A 286 -10.96 5.03 -6.14
N SER A 287 -11.42 4.41 -7.18
CA SER A 287 -12.62 4.89 -7.90
C SER A 287 -13.58 3.78 -8.32
N GLU A 288 -13.23 2.51 -8.14
CA GLU A 288 -14.08 1.41 -8.58
C GLU A 288 -13.94 0.15 -7.72
N THR A 289 -15.08 -0.56 -7.50
CA THR A 289 -15.09 -1.92 -6.99
C THR A 289 -15.42 -2.92 -8.10
N VAL A 290 -14.70 -4.04 -8.10
CA VAL A 290 -14.93 -5.17 -9.01
C VAL A 290 -15.82 -6.24 -8.39
N LEU A 291 -16.30 -6.01 -7.15
CA LEU A 291 -17.20 -6.92 -6.46
C LEU A 291 -18.67 -6.52 -6.66
N ASN A 292 -19.52 -7.53 -6.67
CA ASN A 292 -20.96 -7.39 -6.57
C ASN A 292 -21.39 -8.03 -5.25
N MET A 293 -21.62 -7.21 -4.26
CA MET A 293 -21.91 -7.64 -2.90
C MET A 293 -23.40 -7.45 -2.59
N PRO A 294 -24.09 -8.46 -2.04
CA PRO A 294 -25.54 -8.36 -1.79
C PRO A 294 -25.91 -7.42 -0.65
N GLN A 295 -24.98 -7.17 0.30
CA GLN A 295 -25.23 -6.40 1.52
C GLN A 295 -24.93 -4.90 1.41
N ILE A 296 -24.24 -4.47 0.36
CA ILE A 296 -23.94 -3.06 0.10
C ILE A 296 -23.83 -2.82 -1.42
N SER A 297 -24.48 -1.80 -1.92
CA SER A 297 -24.41 -1.48 -3.34
C SER A 297 -23.06 -0.86 -3.72
N ARG A 298 -22.70 -0.98 -5.00
CA ARG A 298 -21.50 -0.35 -5.55
C ARG A 298 -21.53 1.16 -5.34
N GLU A 299 -22.64 1.77 -5.60
CA GLU A 299 -22.86 3.22 -5.49
C GLU A 299 -22.69 3.70 -4.05
N GLU A 300 -23.36 3.04 -3.11
CA GLU A 300 -23.23 3.33 -1.69
C GLU A 300 -21.77 3.21 -1.21
N LEU A 301 -21.04 2.17 -1.65
CA LEU A 301 -19.65 1.96 -1.28
C LEU A 301 -18.73 3.08 -1.81
N LEU A 302 -18.95 3.52 -3.07
CA LEU A 302 -18.20 4.63 -3.66
C LEU A 302 -18.48 5.95 -2.96
N ASN A 303 -19.73 6.21 -2.62
CA ASN A 303 -20.15 7.39 -1.88
C ASN A 303 -19.54 7.40 -0.47
N LEU A 304 -19.59 6.27 0.24
CA LEU A 304 -18.95 6.15 1.55
C LEU A 304 -17.44 6.35 1.47
N GLN A 305 -16.75 5.83 0.45
CA GLN A 305 -15.32 6.07 0.27
C GLN A 305 -15.02 7.57 0.12
N LYS A 306 -15.79 8.26 -0.72
CA LYS A 306 -15.63 9.68 -1.01
C LYS A 306 -15.75 10.53 0.26
N ILE A 307 -16.75 10.24 1.10
CA ILE A 307 -17.07 11.05 2.29
C ILE A 307 -16.50 10.49 3.60
N PHE A 308 -15.81 9.36 3.57
CA PHE A 308 -15.23 8.72 4.74
C PHE A 308 -14.39 9.68 5.62
N PRO A 309 -13.48 10.49 5.06
CA PRO A 309 -12.70 11.44 5.86
C PRO A 309 -13.57 12.50 6.53
N LEU A 310 -14.67 12.89 5.92
CA LEU A 310 -15.62 13.86 6.50
C LEU A 310 -16.28 13.27 7.75
N TYR A 311 -16.80 12.04 7.68
CA TYR A 311 -17.36 11.35 8.84
C TYR A 311 -16.36 11.16 9.97
N VAL A 312 -15.09 10.94 9.64
CA VAL A 312 -14.03 10.80 10.65
C VAL A 312 -13.76 12.12 11.37
N LYS A 313 -13.68 13.23 10.65
CA LYS A 313 -13.17 14.50 11.20
C LYS A 313 -14.25 15.44 11.72
N PHE A 314 -15.40 15.48 11.07
CA PHE A 314 -16.47 16.38 11.52
C PHE A 314 -17.16 15.86 12.78
N PRO A 315 -17.69 16.76 13.64
CA PRO A 315 -18.51 16.35 14.78
C PRO A 315 -19.77 15.62 14.33
N LYS A 316 -20.30 14.73 15.16
CA LYS A 316 -21.51 13.95 14.84
C LYS A 316 -22.73 14.80 14.54
N SER A 317 -22.79 16.02 15.03
CA SER A 317 -23.83 16.99 14.69
C SER A 317 -23.89 17.34 13.20
N GLU A 318 -22.76 17.21 12.50
CA GLU A 318 -22.65 17.45 11.04
C GLU A 318 -22.98 16.20 10.20
N TRP A 319 -23.08 15.03 10.80
CA TRP A 319 -23.33 13.79 10.07
C TRP A 319 -24.60 13.82 9.21
N PRO A 320 -25.76 14.42 9.67
CA PRO A 320 -26.92 14.55 8.80
C PRO A 320 -26.69 15.42 7.55
N ARG A 321 -25.69 16.31 7.60
CA ARG A 321 -25.28 17.12 6.44
C ARG A 321 -24.36 16.32 5.52
N ILE A 322 -23.44 15.52 6.07
CA ILE A 322 -22.55 14.64 5.32
C ILE A 322 -23.37 13.54 4.61
N GLU A 323 -24.38 12.97 5.27
CA GLU A 323 -25.27 11.95 4.69
C GLU A 323 -25.97 12.42 3.41
N LYS A 324 -26.27 13.71 3.29
CA LYS A 324 -26.85 14.26 2.05
C LYS A 324 -25.86 14.22 0.87
N CYS A 325 -24.55 14.13 1.13
CA CYS A 325 -23.55 13.95 0.08
C CYS A 325 -23.49 12.52 -0.47
N GLU A 326 -24.20 11.56 0.16
CA GLU A 326 -24.33 10.19 -0.35
C GLU A 326 -25.32 10.09 -1.52
N GLY A 327 -26.13 11.11 -1.73
CA GLY A 327 -27.06 11.17 -2.85
C GLY A 327 -26.39 11.51 -4.16
N ASP A 328 -27.08 11.18 -5.24
CA ASP A 328 -26.69 11.58 -6.60
C ASP A 328 -27.23 12.97 -6.93
N GLY A 329 -26.48 13.67 -7.78
CA GLY A 329 -26.91 14.92 -8.37
C GLY A 329 -26.14 16.15 -7.93
N GLN A 330 -26.51 17.28 -8.56
CA GLN A 330 -25.75 18.55 -8.41
C GLN A 330 -25.75 19.09 -6.99
N GLU A 331 -26.83 18.88 -6.23
CA GLU A 331 -26.93 19.37 -4.85
C GLU A 331 -25.99 18.60 -3.90
N ALA A 332 -25.93 17.28 -4.04
CA ALA A 332 -25.01 16.44 -3.25
C ALA A 332 -23.55 16.76 -3.58
N GLU A 333 -23.22 16.95 -4.86
CA GLU A 333 -21.85 17.30 -5.28
C GLU A 333 -21.46 18.70 -4.79
N ALA A 334 -22.32 19.71 -4.91
CA ALA A 334 -22.05 21.05 -4.41
C ALA A 334 -21.84 21.06 -2.88
N LEU A 335 -22.64 20.29 -2.14
CA LEU A 335 -22.46 20.14 -0.69
C LEU A 335 -21.17 19.43 -0.33
N TYR A 336 -20.78 18.40 -1.09
CA TYR A 336 -19.50 17.71 -0.91
C TYR A 336 -18.32 18.65 -1.15
N GLU A 337 -18.36 19.49 -2.19
CA GLU A 337 -17.33 20.48 -2.45
C GLU A 337 -17.22 21.52 -1.33
N GLU A 338 -18.35 21.94 -0.77
CA GLU A 338 -18.38 22.87 0.38
C GLU A 338 -17.73 22.22 1.61
N LEU A 339 -18.16 21.00 1.98
CA LEU A 339 -17.60 20.26 3.10
C LEU A 339 -16.11 19.92 2.90
N SER A 340 -15.68 19.65 1.67
CA SER A 340 -14.27 19.40 1.35
C SER A 340 -13.39 20.62 1.54
N ARG A 341 -13.90 21.82 1.22
CA ARG A 341 -13.20 23.09 1.54
C ARG A 341 -13.11 23.29 3.05
N GLU A 342 -14.22 23.13 3.77
CA GLU A 342 -14.22 23.21 5.23
C GLU A 342 -13.25 22.20 5.87
N TYR A 343 -13.19 20.99 5.33
CA TYR A 343 -12.26 19.94 5.78
C TYR A 343 -10.80 20.41 5.61
N THR A 344 -10.48 20.94 4.43
CA THR A 344 -9.12 21.41 4.14
C THR A 344 -8.70 22.56 5.06
N GLU A 345 -9.59 23.52 5.29
CA GLU A 345 -9.33 24.69 6.14
C GLU A 345 -9.18 24.34 7.63
N LYS A 346 -9.93 23.32 8.11
CA LYS A 346 -9.99 23.03 9.55
C LYS A 346 -9.05 21.91 10.00
N TYR A 347 -8.71 20.98 9.10
CA TYR A 347 -8.07 19.70 9.49
C TYR A 347 -6.77 19.38 8.73
N LEU A 348 -6.43 20.12 7.68
CA LEU A 348 -5.18 19.99 6.92
C LEU A 348 -4.30 21.21 7.03
#